data_f770472266510ea84e388c63d1922785
#
_entry.id   f770472266510ea84e388c63d1922785
#
_cell.length_a   1.000
_cell.length_b   1.000
_cell.length_c   1.000
_cell.angle_alpha   90.00
_cell.angle_beta   90.00
_cell.angle_gamma   90.00
#
_symmetry.space_group_name_H-M   'P 1'
#
loop_
_entity.id
_entity.type
_entity.pdbx_description
1 polymer ?
#
loop_
_entity_poly.entity_id
_entity_poly.type
_entity_poly.pdbx_seq_one_letter_code
_entity_poly.pdbx_strand_id
1 'polypeptide(L)' 'MNSDGSVDPASAQDGHAGLVDILVLALEELAAAGRADAACRFAGRACATLRKKDSKGWQRFNTLLHRLNRYVA' A
#
# COMPACT_ATOMS: atom_id res chain seq x y z
N MET A 1 -5.49 25.95 13.49
CA MET A 1 -5.14 25.59 13.71
C MET A 1 -4.65 25.08 13.69
N ASN A 2 -4.80 24.75 13.43
CA ASN A 2 -4.29 24.17 13.48
C ASN A 2 -3.93 23.48 13.40
N SER A 3 -4.17 23.35 13.37
CA SER A 3 -3.84 22.73 13.29
C SER A 3 -3.15 22.22 13.15
N ASP A 4 -3.04 22.07 12.99
CA ASP A 4 -2.23 21.70 12.69
C ASP A 4 -1.30 21.41 12.73
N GLY A 5 -1.55 21.84 12.77
CA GLY A 5 -0.20 21.55 12.43
C GLY A 5 0.54 20.66 13.36
N SER A 6 0.17 20.69 14.43
CA SER A 6 0.82 19.84 15.42
C SER A 6 0.56 18.39 15.13
N VAL A 7 1.32 17.88 14.23
CA VAL A 7 1.27 16.44 13.93
C VAL A 7 2.19 15.74 14.92
N ASP A 8 1.62 15.05 15.86
CA ASP A 8 2.44 14.24 16.74
C ASP A 8 2.82 12.94 16.00
N PRO A 9 3.80 12.20 16.51
CA PRO A 9 4.25 10.97 15.83
C PRO A 9 3.15 9.97 15.59
N ALA A 10 2.18 9.88 16.49
CA ALA A 10 1.09 8.93 16.34
C ALA A 10 0.21 9.31 15.15
N SER A 11 -0.10 10.61 15.01
CA SER A 11 -0.90 11.08 13.89
C SER A 11 -0.18 10.86 12.57
N ALA A 12 1.13 11.07 12.54
CA ALA A 12 1.92 10.84 11.34
C ALA A 12 1.88 9.37 10.94
N GLN A 13 1.98 8.48 11.91
CA GLN A 13 1.92 7.05 11.65
C GLN A 13 0.54 6.65 11.16
N ASP A 14 -0.51 7.21 11.73
CA ASP A 14 -1.87 6.94 11.29
C ASP A 14 -2.07 7.38 9.84
N GLY A 15 -1.55 8.57 9.49
CA GLY A 15 -1.62 9.05 8.12
C GLY A 15 -0.88 8.14 7.16
N HIS A 16 0.29 7.66 7.56
CA HIS A 16 1.06 6.74 6.74
C HIS A 16 0.30 5.43 6.52
N ALA A 17 -0.25 4.87 7.59
CA ALA A 17 -1.03 3.63 7.47
C ALA A 17 -2.25 3.83 6.58
N GLY A 18 -2.90 4.99 6.69
CA GLY A 18 -4.04 5.31 5.84
C GLY A 18 -3.66 5.36 4.36
N LEU A 19 -2.51 5.95 4.06
CA LEU A 19 -2.05 6.01 2.67
C LEU A 19 -1.72 4.61 2.14
N VAL A 20 -1.12 3.76 2.96
CA VAL A 20 -0.86 2.39 2.57
C VAL A 20 -2.17 1.67 2.26
N ASP A 21 -3.18 1.84 3.11
CA ASP A 21 -4.48 1.21 2.89
C ASP A 21 -5.12 1.69 1.59
N ILE A 22 -5.07 3.00 1.32
CA ILE A 22 -5.63 3.54 0.10
C ILE A 22 -4.92 2.97 -1.12
N LEU A 23 -3.60 2.88 -1.06
CA LEU A 23 -2.84 2.34 -2.17
C LEU A 23 -3.16 0.87 -2.42
N VAL A 24 -3.30 0.08 -1.35
CA VAL A 24 -3.69 -1.33 -1.48
C VAL A 24 -5.04 -1.44 -2.18
N LEU A 25 -6.02 -0.64 -1.75
CA LEU A 25 -7.34 -0.66 -2.37
C LEU A 25 -7.28 -0.25 -3.84
N ALA A 26 -6.51 0.79 -4.14
CA ALA A 26 -6.37 1.27 -5.51
C ALA A 26 -5.78 0.19 -6.41
N LEU A 27 -4.78 -0.52 -5.92
CA LEU A 27 -4.15 -1.58 -6.71
C LEU A 27 -5.08 -2.77 -6.89
N GLU A 28 -5.89 -3.08 -5.90
CA GLU A 28 -6.89 -4.14 -6.04
C GLU A 28 -7.93 -3.77 -7.11
N GLU A 29 -8.36 -2.52 -7.12
CA GLU A 29 -9.30 -2.06 -8.15
C GLU A 29 -8.67 -2.06 -9.52
N LEU A 30 -7.40 -1.71 -9.61
CA LEU A 30 -6.69 -1.75 -10.87
C LEU A 30 -6.64 -3.19 -11.42
N ALA A 31 -6.35 -4.15 -10.54
CA ALA A 31 -6.32 -5.55 -10.94
C ALA A 31 -7.69 -6.02 -11.39
N ALA A 32 -8.74 -5.65 -10.65
CA ALA A 32 -10.10 -6.03 -10.99
C ALA A 32 -10.56 -5.41 -12.31
N ALA A 33 -9.97 -4.29 -12.68
CA ALA A 33 -10.27 -3.63 -13.96
C ALA A 33 -9.51 -4.22 -15.14
N GLY A 34 -8.79 -5.32 -14.93
CA GLY A 34 -8.09 -6.00 -16.00
C GLY A 34 -6.62 -5.64 -16.15
N ARG A 35 -6.07 -4.90 -15.19
CA ARG A 35 -4.65 -4.50 -15.23
C ARG A 35 -3.88 -5.10 -14.05
N ALA A 36 -4.06 -6.40 -13.83
CA ALA A 36 -3.36 -7.08 -12.74
C ALA A 36 -1.84 -7.01 -12.92
N ASP A 37 -1.37 -7.00 -14.17
CA ASP A 37 0.06 -6.87 -14.45
C ASP A 37 0.64 -5.57 -13.90
N ALA A 38 -0.07 -4.46 -14.14
CA ALA A 38 0.35 -3.16 -13.63
C ALA A 38 0.25 -3.12 -12.10
N ALA A 39 -0.84 -3.68 -11.56
CA ALA A 39 -1.04 -3.71 -10.11
C ALA A 39 0.10 -4.46 -9.43
N CYS A 40 0.51 -5.59 -9.99
CA CYS A 40 1.61 -6.38 -9.43
C CYS A 40 2.93 -5.61 -9.47
N ARG A 41 3.20 -4.90 -10.58
CA ARG A 41 4.42 -4.10 -10.68
C ARG A 41 4.46 -3.00 -9.62
N PHE A 42 3.36 -2.29 -9.45
CA PHE A 42 3.30 -1.22 -8.45
C PHE A 42 3.38 -1.78 -7.03
N ALA A 43 2.69 -2.88 -6.77
CA ALA A 43 2.76 -3.50 -5.46
C ALA A 43 4.19 -3.96 -5.14
N GLY A 44 4.89 -4.50 -6.13
CA GLY A 44 6.28 -4.91 -5.96
C GLY A 44 7.19 -3.75 -5.63
N ARG A 45 7.00 -2.62 -6.32
CA ARG A 45 7.77 -1.41 -6.04
C ARG A 45 7.48 -0.87 -4.65
N ALA A 46 6.22 -0.91 -4.24
CA ALA A 46 5.85 -0.48 -2.90
C ALA A 46 6.48 -1.38 -1.85
N CYS A 47 6.48 -2.68 -2.07
CA CYS A 47 7.14 -3.62 -1.17
C CYS A 47 8.63 -3.28 -1.02
N ALA A 48 9.31 -3.03 -2.13
CA ALA A 48 10.73 -2.72 -2.09
C ALA A 48 10.99 -1.42 -1.33
N THR A 49 10.11 -0.43 -1.51
CA THR A 49 10.24 0.84 -0.82
C THR A 49 10.04 0.70 0.68
N LEU A 50 9.06 -0.11 1.09
CA LEU A 50 8.69 -0.22 2.49
C LEU A 50 9.51 -1.24 3.26
N ARG A 51 10.19 -2.11 2.56
CA ARG A 51 10.87 -3.26 3.15
C ARG A 51 11.75 -2.92 4.34
N LYS A 52 12.51 -1.84 4.24
CA LYS A 52 13.45 -1.45 5.29
C LYS A 52 12.88 -0.43 6.26
N LYS A 53 11.80 0.23 5.89
CA LYS A 53 11.29 1.36 6.66
C LYS A 53 10.01 1.07 7.40
N ASP A 54 9.22 0.13 6.90
CA ASP A 54 7.90 -0.12 7.45
C ASP A 54 7.52 -1.59 7.23
N SER A 55 7.80 -2.41 8.24
CA SER A 55 7.54 -3.83 8.13
C SER A 55 6.05 -4.15 8.02
N LYS A 56 5.19 -3.36 8.67
CA LYS A 56 3.75 -3.59 8.58
C LYS A 56 3.23 -3.26 7.19
N GLY A 57 3.66 -2.14 6.64
CA GLY A 57 3.29 -1.77 5.28
C GLY A 57 3.81 -2.78 4.27
N TRP A 58 5.04 -3.24 4.47
CA TRP A 58 5.60 -4.27 3.60
C TRP A 58 4.77 -5.54 3.63
N GLN A 59 4.35 -5.97 4.84
CA GLN A 59 3.53 -7.17 4.97
C GLN A 59 2.19 -7.03 4.26
N ARG A 60 1.59 -5.83 4.33
CA ARG A 60 0.33 -5.60 3.64
C ARG A 60 0.48 -5.75 2.14
N PHE A 61 1.55 -5.18 1.57
CA PHE A 61 1.78 -5.30 0.14
C PHE A 61 2.18 -6.71 -0.26
N ASN A 62 2.89 -7.41 0.60
CA ASN A 62 3.22 -8.80 0.34
C ASN A 62 1.95 -9.65 0.27
N THR A 63 1.03 -9.43 1.20
CA THR A 63 -0.27 -10.10 1.18
C THR A 63 -1.05 -9.75 -0.08
N LEU A 64 -1.00 -8.47 -0.46
CA LEU A 64 -1.66 -8.02 -1.68
C LEU A 64 -1.11 -8.74 -2.91
N LEU A 65 0.21 -8.88 -3.00
CA LEU A 65 0.82 -9.58 -4.13
C LEU A 65 0.32 -11.02 -4.24
N HIS A 66 0.17 -11.69 -3.11
CA HIS A 66 -0.38 -13.04 -3.11
C HIS A 66 -1.81 -13.06 -3.63
N ARG A 67 -2.60 -12.08 -3.25
CA ARG A 67 -3.98 -11.98 -3.75
C ARG A 67 -4.03 -11.65 -5.23
N LEU A 68 -3.13 -10.78 -5.68
CA LEU A 68 -3.11 -10.37 -7.08
C LEU A 68 -2.75 -11.53 -8.01
N ASN A 69 -2.09 -12.54 -7.51
CA ASN A 69 -1.77 -13.72 -8.32
C ASN A 69 -3.02 -14.37 -8.90
N ARG A 70 -4.17 -14.21 -8.26
CA ARG A 70 -5.43 -14.75 -8.78
C ARG A 70 -5.78 -14.16 -10.13
N TYR A 71 -5.41 -12.91 -10.34
CA TYR A 71 -5.78 -12.19 -11.57
C TYR A 71 -4.84 -12.50 -12.73
N VAL A 72 -3.63 -12.96 -12.43
CA VAL A 72 -2.66 -13.24 -13.47
C VAL A 72 -2.52 -14.74 -13.75
N ALA A 73 -3.03 -15.57 -12.88
CA ALA A 73 -3.03 -17.00 -13.09
C ALA A 73 -4.15 -17.40 -14.07
#